data_392be6182506414aec87d857c66e1338
#
_entry.id   392be6182506414aec87d857c66e1338
#
_cell.length_a   1.000
_cell.length_b   1.000
_cell.length_c   1.000
_cell.angle_alpha   90.00
_cell.angle_beta   90.00
_cell.angle_gamma   90.00
#
_symmetry.space_group_name_H-M   'P 1'
#
loop_
_entity.id
_entity.type
_entity.pdbx_description
1 polymer ?
#
loop_
_entity_poly.entity_id
_entity_poly.type
_entity_poly.pdbx_seq_one_letter_code
_entity_poly.pdbx_strand_id
1 'polypeptide(L)'
;MLPAALTTLLVTLLSLLTDFPDVDNLPSPPPPLSFELRHLHAVSPSAHVVFADVPRRAAVLSENAHTVQTRTIRTFKPPSFALHAQARAQSMRFGQSLLQDFPWEEEEIPAPDVEDRNTLLELAKMSNNAYVDPDDPAWYELGANWTVSYPFGWEPDADGFRGHVFATPDNATVVLALKGTSSGFLGGGGPTAKKDKLNDNLLFSCCCAYVNFRWTPVCDCYRGGWTCQADCVEESLIDDSLFYPIGTNLYNNLTYMYPNADVWIIGHSLGGALASLLGATFGSPVVAFESPGEKMAAGRLHLPSPPSTQHITHVYHTADPIAMGTCNGVLSSCALGGYAMESKCHLGTSIVYDTVSNLSWPVDIRTHGIVNVIEKVLGVPWPPSVEAGREVPQAHEEEDCIECYSWEYGDF
;
A
#
# COMPACT_ATOMS: atom_id res chain seq x y z
N MET A 1 14.21 -25.86 -62.90
CA MET A 1 15.47 -25.46 -62.23
C MET A 1 15.33 -24.00 -61.80
N LEU A 2 15.15 -23.76 -60.51
CA LEU A 2 15.15 -22.38 -59.98
C LEU A 2 16.56 -21.83 -60.02
N PRO A 3 16.77 -20.54 -60.36
CA PRO A 3 18.08 -19.94 -60.39
C PRO A 3 18.74 -19.98 -59.03
N ALA A 4 20.05 -20.31 -58.99
CA ALA A 4 20.85 -20.44 -57.76
C ALA A 4 20.77 -19.23 -56.83
N ALA A 5 20.52 -18.02 -57.38
CA ALA A 5 20.32 -16.78 -56.62
C ALA A 5 19.06 -16.79 -55.73
N LEU A 6 17.98 -17.48 -56.17
CA LEU A 6 16.72 -17.55 -55.38
C LEU A 6 16.85 -18.53 -54.22
N THR A 7 17.61 -19.61 -54.39
CA THR A 7 17.91 -20.60 -53.33
C THR A 7 18.76 -19.99 -52.25
N THR A 8 19.78 -19.17 -52.58
CA THR A 8 20.62 -18.47 -51.61
C THR A 8 19.85 -17.43 -50.82
N LEU A 9 18.94 -16.69 -51.50
CA LEU A 9 18.09 -15.70 -50.82
C LEU A 9 17.09 -16.38 -49.83
N LEU A 10 16.51 -17.53 -50.21
CA LEU A 10 15.63 -18.29 -49.36
C LEU A 10 16.33 -18.88 -48.14
N VAL A 11 17.58 -19.37 -48.29
CA VAL A 11 18.37 -19.91 -47.19
C VAL A 11 18.79 -18.78 -46.22
N THR A 12 19.15 -17.60 -46.74
CA THR A 12 19.49 -16.44 -45.91
C THR A 12 18.24 -15.89 -45.18
N LEU A 13 17.08 -15.87 -45.81
CA LEU A 13 15.83 -15.50 -45.14
C LEU A 13 15.40 -16.54 -44.07
N LEU A 14 15.57 -17.82 -44.32
CA LEU A 14 15.29 -18.86 -43.31
C LEU A 14 16.28 -18.75 -42.10
N SER A 15 17.57 -18.48 -42.34
CA SER A 15 18.51 -18.30 -41.21
C SER A 15 18.23 -17.06 -40.38
N LEU A 16 17.67 -15.97 -40.95
CA LEU A 16 17.21 -14.80 -40.21
C LEU A 16 15.90 -15.03 -39.43
N LEU A 17 15.15 -16.08 -39.77
CA LEU A 17 13.91 -16.48 -39.08
C LEU A 17 14.14 -17.57 -38.02
N THR A 18 15.35 -18.13 -37.93
CA THR A 18 15.72 -19.19 -36.96
C THR A 18 16.60 -18.70 -35.82
N ASP A 19 16.96 -17.42 -35.77
CA ASP A 19 17.49 -16.80 -34.54
C ASP A 19 16.35 -16.55 -33.54
N PHE A 20 15.71 -17.65 -33.10
CA PHE A 20 15.04 -17.63 -31.81
C PHE A 20 16.14 -17.53 -30.76
N PRO A 21 16.05 -16.54 -29.83
CA PRO A 21 16.95 -16.54 -28.69
C PRO A 21 16.85 -17.90 -28.00
N ASP A 22 18.03 -18.50 -27.75
CA ASP A 22 18.14 -19.79 -27.05
C ASP A 22 17.27 -19.73 -25.78
N VAL A 23 16.19 -20.47 -25.76
CA VAL A 23 15.25 -20.56 -24.62
C VAL A 23 15.98 -21.15 -23.38
N ASP A 24 17.11 -21.81 -23.61
CA ASP A 24 17.94 -22.40 -22.54
C ASP A 24 18.85 -21.39 -21.80
N ASN A 25 18.88 -20.10 -22.22
CA ASN A 25 19.69 -19.05 -21.61
C ASN A 25 18.87 -17.96 -20.90
N LEU A 26 17.60 -18.17 -20.65
CA LEU A 26 16.86 -17.28 -19.73
C LEU A 26 17.41 -17.48 -18.32
N PRO A 27 17.80 -16.40 -17.62
CA PRO A 27 18.22 -16.50 -16.22
C PRO A 27 17.11 -17.18 -15.43
N SER A 28 17.48 -18.21 -14.67
CA SER A 28 16.52 -18.88 -13.80
C SER A 28 15.88 -17.84 -12.88
N PRO A 29 14.56 -17.92 -12.63
CA PRO A 29 13.91 -16.99 -11.70
C PRO A 29 14.63 -17.04 -10.34
N PRO A 30 14.71 -15.91 -9.63
CA PRO A 30 15.32 -15.89 -8.31
C PRO A 30 14.59 -16.87 -7.37
N PRO A 31 15.29 -17.48 -6.40
CA PRO A 31 14.64 -18.39 -5.47
C PRO A 31 13.57 -17.64 -4.65
N PRO A 32 12.47 -18.32 -4.34
CA PRO A 32 11.41 -17.72 -3.53
C PRO A 32 11.91 -17.37 -2.13
N LEU A 33 11.43 -16.26 -1.58
CA LEU A 33 11.76 -15.78 -0.25
C LEU A 33 10.81 -16.34 0.79
N SER A 34 11.33 -16.67 1.97
CA SER A 34 10.56 -16.94 3.18
C SER A 34 10.82 -15.83 4.20
N PHE A 35 9.81 -15.47 4.98
CA PHE A 35 9.90 -14.39 5.94
C PHE A 35 9.68 -14.88 7.36
N GLU A 36 10.35 -14.21 8.31
CA GLU A 36 10.19 -14.41 9.74
C GLU A 36 9.72 -13.08 10.37
N LEU A 37 8.83 -13.16 11.34
CA LEU A 37 8.48 -12.02 12.16
C LEU A 37 9.70 -11.61 13.01
N ARG A 38 10.12 -10.37 12.94
CA ARG A 38 11.29 -9.85 13.65
C ARG A 38 10.94 -8.87 14.74
N HIS A 39 10.00 -7.98 14.44
CA HIS A 39 9.60 -6.96 15.37
C HIS A 39 8.10 -6.69 15.27
N LEU A 40 7.52 -6.40 16.40
CA LEU A 40 6.27 -5.65 16.51
C LEU A 40 6.64 -4.18 16.61
N HIS A 41 5.88 -3.31 15.99
CA HIS A 41 6.06 -1.87 16.14
C HIS A 41 4.78 -1.20 16.61
N ALA A 42 4.93 -0.14 17.38
CA ALA A 42 3.84 0.69 17.86
C ALA A 42 4.35 2.10 18.14
N VAL A 43 3.43 3.00 18.47
CA VAL A 43 3.74 4.36 18.89
C VAL A 43 3.38 4.50 20.37
N SER A 44 4.31 5.00 21.16
CA SER A 44 4.07 5.30 22.58
C SER A 44 3.15 6.52 22.73
N PRO A 45 2.55 6.74 23.92
CA PRO A 45 1.73 7.93 24.19
C PRO A 45 2.48 9.26 23.98
N SER A 46 3.81 9.24 24.00
CA SER A 46 4.68 10.40 23.73
C SER A 46 5.06 10.52 22.24
N ALA A 47 4.34 9.86 21.34
CA ALA A 47 4.55 9.83 19.88
C ALA A 47 5.93 9.28 19.45
N HIS A 48 6.58 8.44 20.26
CA HIS A 48 7.81 7.76 19.87
C HIS A 48 7.50 6.39 19.31
N VAL A 49 8.09 6.05 18.15
CA VAL A 49 8.05 4.69 17.60
C VAL A 49 8.83 3.76 18.51
N VAL A 50 8.22 2.65 18.85
CA VAL A 50 8.82 1.58 19.65
C VAL A 50 8.79 0.26 18.89
N PHE A 51 9.86 -0.53 19.01
CA PHE A 51 9.96 -1.86 18.46
C PHE A 51 10.10 -2.86 19.60
N ALA A 52 9.44 -3.99 19.48
CA ALA A 52 9.64 -5.14 20.34
C ALA A 52 10.24 -6.29 19.53
N ASP A 53 11.41 -6.76 19.93
CA ASP A 53 12.07 -7.87 19.26
C ASP A 53 11.32 -9.18 19.50
N VAL A 54 11.12 -9.93 18.43
CA VAL A 54 10.57 -11.27 18.49
C VAL A 54 11.74 -12.28 18.47
N PRO A 55 11.89 -13.13 19.51
CA PRO A 55 12.99 -14.09 19.57
C PRO A 55 12.95 -15.08 18.41
N ARG A 56 14.09 -15.29 17.76
CA ARG A 56 14.23 -16.34 16.74
C ARG A 56 14.00 -17.69 17.37
N ARG A 57 13.11 -18.49 16.81
CA ARG A 57 13.01 -19.92 17.10
C ARG A 57 13.67 -20.70 15.98
N ALA A 58 14.26 -21.85 16.36
CA ALA A 58 14.77 -22.80 15.37
C ALA A 58 13.61 -23.16 14.42
N ALA A 59 13.72 -22.78 13.17
CA ALA A 59 12.73 -23.07 12.14
C ALA A 59 12.59 -24.60 12.03
N VAL A 60 11.42 -25.11 12.31
CA VAL A 60 11.00 -26.41 11.81
C VAL A 60 10.64 -26.15 10.36
N LEU A 61 11.52 -26.56 9.43
CA LEU A 61 11.26 -26.47 8.00
C LEU A 61 9.98 -27.26 7.71
N SER A 62 8.88 -26.58 7.54
CA SER A 62 7.65 -27.14 7.00
C SER A 62 7.88 -27.33 5.50
N GLU A 63 7.59 -28.51 4.97
CA GLU A 63 7.67 -28.79 3.52
C GLU A 63 6.69 -27.91 2.68
N ASN A 64 5.75 -27.23 3.33
CA ASN A 64 4.87 -26.24 2.72
C ASN A 64 5.32 -24.82 3.13
N ALA A 65 6.47 -24.42 2.63
CA ALA A 65 6.99 -23.08 2.88
C ALA A 65 6.05 -22.01 2.31
N HIS A 66 5.57 -21.13 3.18
CA HIS A 66 4.93 -19.88 2.77
C HIS A 66 6.00 -19.00 2.12
N THR A 67 6.00 -18.94 0.81
CA THR A 67 7.05 -18.28 0.03
C THR A 67 6.48 -17.18 -0.84
N VAL A 68 7.27 -16.15 -1.04
CA VAL A 68 6.98 -14.99 -1.88
C VAL A 68 7.93 -15.00 -3.07
N GLN A 69 7.41 -14.95 -4.28
CA GLN A 69 8.20 -14.78 -5.49
C GLN A 69 8.65 -13.35 -5.63
N THR A 70 9.82 -13.15 -6.25
CA THR A 70 10.37 -11.82 -6.48
C THR A 70 10.61 -11.56 -7.95
N ARG A 71 10.51 -10.28 -8.33
CA ARG A 71 10.94 -9.75 -9.63
C ARG A 71 11.77 -8.49 -9.43
N THR A 72 12.62 -8.17 -10.37
CA THR A 72 13.32 -6.89 -10.39
C THR A 72 12.40 -5.83 -10.97
N ILE A 73 12.30 -4.71 -10.28
CA ILE A 73 11.55 -3.54 -10.73
C ILE A 73 12.44 -2.30 -10.74
N ARG A 74 12.05 -1.32 -11.54
CA ARG A 74 12.63 0.01 -11.53
C ARG A 74 11.88 0.89 -10.55
N THR A 75 12.61 1.63 -9.73
CA THR A 75 12.06 2.62 -8.80
C THR A 75 12.90 3.90 -8.80
N PHE A 76 12.36 4.92 -8.16
CA PHE A 76 13.00 6.22 -8.02
C PHE A 76 13.08 6.57 -6.53
N LYS A 77 14.30 6.71 -6.03
CA LYS A 77 14.57 7.06 -4.63
C LYS A 77 15.02 8.51 -4.50
N PRO A 78 14.67 9.22 -3.42
CA PRO A 78 15.29 10.50 -3.13
C PRO A 78 16.76 10.28 -2.73
N PRO A 79 17.70 11.17 -3.10
CA PRO A 79 19.11 11.08 -2.70
C PRO A 79 19.29 11.02 -1.18
N SER A 80 18.36 11.62 -0.45
CA SER A 80 18.23 11.48 1.00
C SER A 80 16.84 11.92 1.47
N PHE A 81 16.39 11.36 2.59
CA PHE A 81 15.14 11.80 3.23
C PHE A 81 15.20 13.29 3.64
N ALA A 82 16.38 13.78 4.07
CA ALA A 82 16.55 15.19 4.41
C ALA A 82 16.28 16.12 3.22
N LEU A 83 16.76 15.77 2.02
CA LEU A 83 16.51 16.53 0.80
C LEU A 83 15.02 16.49 0.41
N HIS A 84 14.40 15.31 0.50
CA HIS A 84 12.96 15.15 0.26
C HIS A 84 12.12 16.01 1.23
N ALA A 85 12.42 15.95 2.54
CA ALA A 85 11.73 16.74 3.55
C ALA A 85 11.95 18.26 3.35
N GLN A 86 13.14 18.68 2.92
CA GLN A 86 13.42 20.08 2.57
C GLN A 86 12.61 20.53 1.35
N ALA A 87 12.59 19.74 0.28
CA ALA A 87 11.83 20.05 -0.93
C ALA A 87 10.33 20.18 -0.61
N ARG A 88 9.79 19.25 0.16
CA ARG A 88 8.42 19.29 0.68
C ARG A 88 8.15 20.57 1.46
N ALA A 89 8.99 20.92 2.43
CA ALA A 89 8.84 22.15 3.24
C ALA A 89 8.94 23.43 2.40
N GLN A 90 9.77 23.44 1.36
CA GLN A 90 9.84 24.56 0.42
C GLN A 90 8.58 24.65 -0.44
N SER A 91 8.08 23.54 -0.92
CA SER A 91 6.85 23.49 -1.70
C SER A 91 5.64 24.00 -0.91
N MET A 92 5.52 23.65 0.35
CA MET A 92 4.47 24.17 1.26
C MET A 92 4.54 25.70 1.44
N ARG A 93 5.72 26.30 1.35
CA ARG A 93 5.89 27.76 1.52
C ARG A 93 5.76 28.55 0.22
N PHE A 94 6.16 27.97 -0.90
CA PHE A 94 6.37 28.69 -2.14
C PHE A 94 5.60 28.08 -3.36
N GLY A 95 4.87 27.01 -3.14
CA GLY A 95 4.05 26.31 -4.12
C GLY A 95 4.71 25.07 -4.72
N GLN A 96 3.87 24.17 -5.21
CA GLN A 96 4.25 22.84 -5.71
C GLN A 96 5.13 22.85 -6.95
N SER A 97 5.18 23.96 -7.70
CA SER A 97 6.03 24.07 -8.90
C SER A 97 7.52 23.82 -8.63
N LEU A 98 7.97 23.98 -7.37
CA LEU A 98 9.36 23.72 -6.97
C LEU A 98 9.70 22.22 -6.94
N LEU A 99 8.70 21.34 -6.96
CA LEU A 99 8.90 19.89 -6.91
C LEU A 99 9.19 19.28 -8.30
N GLN A 100 8.99 20.01 -9.38
CA GLN A 100 9.13 19.51 -10.76
C GLN A 100 10.55 19.05 -11.12
N ASP A 101 11.56 19.70 -10.53
CA ASP A 101 12.99 19.42 -10.78
C ASP A 101 13.65 18.64 -9.61
N PHE A 102 12.88 17.89 -8.83
CA PHE A 102 13.45 17.11 -7.73
C PHE A 102 14.40 16.03 -8.28
N PRO A 103 15.63 15.92 -7.75
CA PRO A 103 16.68 15.05 -8.29
C PRO A 103 16.49 13.59 -7.85
N TRP A 104 15.56 12.87 -8.48
CA TRP A 104 15.36 11.45 -8.22
C TRP A 104 16.53 10.59 -8.72
N GLU A 105 16.87 9.56 -7.97
CA GLU A 105 17.84 8.52 -8.34
C GLU A 105 17.09 7.27 -8.80
N GLU A 106 17.32 6.84 -10.04
CA GLU A 106 16.75 5.63 -10.61
C GLU A 106 17.53 4.41 -10.13
N GLU A 107 16.83 3.37 -9.65
CA GLU A 107 17.43 2.14 -9.16
C GLU A 107 16.59 0.92 -9.57
N GLU A 108 17.27 -0.20 -9.85
CA GLU A 108 16.63 -1.51 -10.00
C GLU A 108 16.75 -2.29 -8.70
N ILE A 109 15.63 -2.70 -8.14
CA ILE A 109 15.56 -3.39 -6.85
C ILE A 109 14.66 -4.63 -6.93
N PRO A 110 14.91 -5.63 -6.06
CA PRO A 110 13.98 -6.74 -5.89
C PRO A 110 12.68 -6.26 -5.25
N ALA A 111 11.57 -6.72 -5.80
CA ALA A 111 10.22 -6.44 -5.34
C ALA A 111 9.38 -7.71 -5.34
N PRO A 112 8.24 -7.75 -4.63
CA PRO A 112 7.32 -8.88 -4.74
C PRO A 112 6.81 -9.02 -6.18
N ASP A 113 6.69 -10.27 -6.64
CA ASP A 113 6.05 -10.53 -7.92
C ASP A 113 4.53 -10.46 -7.75
N VAL A 114 3.96 -9.30 -8.09
CA VAL A 114 2.52 -9.05 -7.97
C VAL A 114 1.68 -9.75 -9.03
N GLU A 115 2.30 -10.42 -10.01
CA GLU A 115 1.61 -11.25 -10.99
C GLU A 115 1.44 -12.70 -10.51
N ASP A 116 2.17 -13.10 -9.47
CA ASP A 116 2.01 -14.37 -8.75
C ASP A 116 0.93 -14.25 -7.66
N ARG A 117 -0.14 -15.02 -7.80
CA ARG A 117 -1.28 -14.99 -6.87
C ARG A 117 -0.88 -15.42 -5.46
N ASN A 118 0.02 -16.39 -5.33
CA ASN A 118 0.46 -16.87 -4.02
C ASN A 118 1.28 -15.81 -3.28
N THR A 119 2.11 -15.06 -3.99
CA THR A 119 2.83 -13.89 -3.45
C THR A 119 1.85 -12.87 -2.87
N LEU A 120 0.81 -12.48 -3.62
CA LEU A 120 -0.21 -11.57 -3.11
C LEU A 120 -0.94 -12.15 -1.90
N LEU A 121 -1.25 -13.44 -1.90
CA LEU A 121 -1.90 -14.13 -0.77
C LEU A 121 -1.06 -14.09 0.50
N GLU A 122 0.25 -14.38 0.41
CA GLU A 122 1.14 -14.33 1.57
C GLU A 122 1.32 -12.90 2.12
N LEU A 123 1.45 -11.89 1.25
CA LEU A 123 1.50 -10.49 1.65
C LEU A 123 0.17 -10.01 2.26
N ALA A 124 -0.97 -10.49 1.77
CA ALA A 124 -2.28 -10.21 2.36
C ALA A 124 -2.40 -10.81 3.78
N LYS A 125 -1.89 -12.03 4.00
CA LYS A 125 -1.82 -12.63 5.35
C LYS A 125 -0.93 -11.83 6.30
N MET A 126 0.23 -11.35 5.84
CA MET A 126 1.09 -10.45 6.64
C MET A 126 0.36 -9.15 6.96
N SER A 127 -0.42 -8.60 6.03
CA SER A 127 -1.23 -7.39 6.27
C SER A 127 -2.37 -7.64 7.26
N ASN A 128 -3.01 -8.83 7.24
CA ASN A 128 -3.97 -9.23 8.27
C ASN A 128 -3.29 -9.31 9.65
N ASN A 129 -2.13 -9.94 9.70
CA ASN A 129 -1.39 -10.14 10.94
C ASN A 129 -1.00 -8.81 11.61
N ALA A 130 -0.88 -7.72 10.85
CA ALA A 130 -0.67 -6.39 11.41
C ALA A 130 -1.79 -5.90 12.34
N TYR A 131 -2.98 -6.51 12.31
CA TYR A 131 -4.12 -6.18 13.18
C TYR A 131 -4.14 -6.95 14.49
N VAL A 132 -3.47 -8.09 14.55
CA VAL A 132 -3.60 -9.07 15.62
C VAL A 132 -2.25 -9.48 16.20
N ASP A 133 -2.27 -9.96 17.43
CA ASP A 133 -1.08 -10.55 18.06
C ASP A 133 -0.86 -11.99 17.55
N PRO A 134 0.38 -12.49 17.55
CA PRO A 134 0.70 -13.85 17.12
C PRO A 134 -0.06 -14.98 17.85
N ASP A 135 -0.58 -14.72 19.05
CA ASP A 135 -1.38 -15.69 19.83
C ASP A 135 -2.89 -15.59 19.53
N ASP A 136 -3.30 -14.64 18.67
CA ASP A 136 -4.70 -14.45 18.30
C ASP A 136 -5.16 -15.54 17.33
N PRO A 137 -6.36 -16.13 17.50
CA PRO A 137 -6.91 -17.10 16.56
C PRO A 137 -7.05 -16.59 15.10
N ALA A 138 -7.09 -15.28 14.88
CA ALA A 138 -7.13 -14.66 13.57
C ALA A 138 -5.75 -14.47 12.92
N TRP A 139 -4.67 -14.89 13.60
CA TRP A 139 -3.32 -14.87 13.06
C TRP A 139 -3.18 -15.94 11.97
N TYR A 140 -2.71 -15.53 10.79
CA TYR A 140 -2.31 -16.47 9.74
C TYR A 140 -0.88 -16.94 9.96
N GLU A 141 -0.67 -18.26 10.04
CA GLU A 141 0.66 -18.84 10.11
C GLU A 141 1.45 -18.57 8.83
N LEU A 142 2.69 -18.13 9.00
CA LEU A 142 3.61 -17.80 7.91
C LEU A 142 4.83 -18.73 7.90
N GLY A 143 4.65 -19.99 8.31
CA GLY A 143 5.65 -21.04 8.23
C GLY A 143 6.63 -21.17 9.41
N ALA A 144 6.51 -20.34 10.43
CA ALA A 144 7.28 -20.47 11.67
C ALA A 144 6.34 -20.51 12.89
N ASN A 145 6.54 -21.49 13.78
CA ASN A 145 5.80 -21.54 15.03
C ASN A 145 6.27 -20.41 15.96
N TRP A 146 5.45 -19.37 16.08
CA TRP A 146 5.70 -18.22 16.95
C TRP A 146 5.03 -18.43 18.32
N THR A 147 5.78 -18.37 19.39
CA THR A 147 5.24 -18.05 20.72
C THR A 147 5.93 -16.77 21.17
N VAL A 148 5.19 -15.70 21.20
CA VAL A 148 5.64 -14.42 21.76
C VAL A 148 5.53 -14.53 23.28
N SER A 149 6.67 -14.45 23.97
CA SER A 149 6.71 -14.49 25.44
C SER A 149 6.58 -13.11 26.08
N TYR A 150 6.37 -12.06 25.30
CA TYR A 150 6.33 -10.70 25.80
C TYR A 150 5.18 -9.90 25.18
N PRO A 151 4.19 -9.49 25.98
CA PRO A 151 3.28 -8.42 25.62
C PRO A 151 4.06 -7.10 25.71
N PHE A 152 4.78 -6.70 24.67
CA PHE A 152 5.49 -5.44 24.66
C PHE A 152 5.02 -4.58 23.50
N GLY A 153 4.62 -3.35 23.80
CA GLY A 153 4.31 -2.33 22.79
C GLY A 153 2.87 -2.32 22.26
N TRP A 154 2.07 -3.33 22.51
CA TRP A 154 0.63 -3.34 22.21
C TRP A 154 -0.17 -2.86 23.42
N GLU A 155 -0.02 -1.60 23.75
CA GLU A 155 -0.97 -0.99 24.68
C GLU A 155 -2.29 -0.76 23.92
N PRO A 156 -3.41 -1.35 24.39
CA PRO A 156 -4.72 -1.14 23.75
C PRO A 156 -5.12 0.32 23.68
N ASP A 157 -4.56 1.16 24.55
CA ASP A 157 -4.79 2.59 24.69
C ASP A 157 -3.77 3.44 23.93
N ALA A 158 -2.78 2.83 23.27
CA ALA A 158 -1.78 3.54 22.50
C ALA A 158 -2.33 4.04 21.16
N ASP A 159 -1.61 4.97 20.57
CA ASP A 159 -1.85 5.52 19.25
C ASP A 159 -2.05 4.42 18.20
N GLY A 160 -3.10 4.45 17.39
CA GLY A 160 -3.51 3.37 16.48
C GLY A 160 -2.51 2.95 15.41
N PHE A 161 -1.40 3.70 15.23
CA PHE A 161 -0.35 3.39 14.26
C PHE A 161 0.55 2.26 14.77
N ARG A 162 0.36 1.07 14.23
CA ARG A 162 1.11 -0.14 14.63
C ARG A 162 1.14 -1.19 13.51
N GLY A 163 1.94 -2.23 13.70
CA GLY A 163 2.04 -3.36 12.78
C GLY A 163 3.25 -4.25 13.09
N HIS A 164 3.76 -4.89 12.07
CA HIS A 164 4.81 -5.90 12.20
C HIS A 164 5.92 -5.69 11.19
N VAL A 165 7.11 -6.17 11.53
CA VAL A 165 8.27 -6.23 10.65
C VAL A 165 8.65 -7.69 10.46
N PHE A 166 8.57 -8.14 9.22
CA PHE A 166 9.02 -9.46 8.79
C PHE A 166 10.34 -9.30 8.05
N ALA A 167 11.23 -10.26 8.17
CA ALA A 167 12.49 -10.24 7.45
C ALA A 167 12.87 -11.63 6.97
N THR A 168 13.63 -11.71 5.88
CA THR A 168 14.29 -12.94 5.45
C THR A 168 15.32 -13.39 6.47
N PRO A 169 15.68 -14.69 6.53
CA PRO A 169 16.66 -15.20 7.49
C PRO A 169 18.03 -14.50 7.44
N ASP A 170 18.42 -14.04 6.24
CA ASP A 170 19.67 -13.30 5.99
C ASP A 170 19.52 -11.79 6.18
N ASN A 171 18.32 -11.29 6.45
CA ASN A 171 17.96 -9.87 6.54
C ASN A 171 18.20 -9.08 5.24
N ALA A 172 18.22 -9.73 4.08
CA ALA A 172 18.41 -9.05 2.80
C ALA A 172 17.12 -8.35 2.35
N THR A 173 15.96 -8.86 2.74
CA THR A 173 14.65 -8.24 2.47
C THR A 173 13.84 -8.10 3.74
N VAL A 174 13.24 -6.94 3.92
CA VAL A 174 12.40 -6.61 5.08
C VAL A 174 11.03 -6.15 4.61
N VAL A 175 9.96 -6.69 5.20
CA VAL A 175 8.58 -6.27 4.94
C VAL A 175 8.04 -5.52 6.15
N LEU A 176 7.69 -4.26 5.94
CA LEU A 176 7.00 -3.41 6.91
C LEU A 176 5.50 -3.51 6.67
N ALA A 177 4.78 -4.18 7.57
CA ALA A 177 3.34 -4.32 7.51
C ALA A 177 2.66 -3.28 8.41
N LEU A 178 1.81 -2.45 7.82
CA LEU A 178 1.08 -1.37 8.50
C LEU A 178 -0.37 -1.77 8.71
N LYS A 179 -0.83 -1.64 9.96
CA LYS A 179 -2.23 -1.84 10.33
C LYS A 179 -3.08 -0.69 9.77
N GLY A 180 -4.26 -1.02 9.26
CA GLY A 180 -5.29 -0.03 8.94
C GLY A 180 -6.17 0.34 10.13
N THR A 181 -7.34 0.89 9.85
CA THR A 181 -8.31 1.33 10.86
C THR A 181 -8.85 0.15 11.65
N SER A 182 -8.80 0.24 12.97
CA SER A 182 -9.46 -0.73 13.85
C SER A 182 -10.96 -0.73 13.59
N SER A 183 -11.61 -1.90 13.56
CA SER A 183 -12.98 -2.15 13.08
C SER A 183 -14.06 -1.27 13.72
N GLY A 184 -14.00 0.03 13.50
CA GLY A 184 -14.95 1.03 13.96
C GLY A 184 -16.11 1.28 12.98
N PHE A 185 -16.05 0.79 11.75
CA PHE A 185 -17.13 0.99 10.75
C PHE A 185 -18.48 0.41 11.18
N LEU A 186 -18.48 -0.55 12.13
CA LEU A 186 -19.67 -1.18 12.67
C LEU A 186 -19.96 -0.79 14.15
N GLY A 187 -19.30 0.26 14.68
CA GLY A 187 -19.62 0.80 16.01
C GLY A 187 -18.87 0.15 17.19
N GLY A 188 -17.80 -0.60 16.95
CA GLY A 188 -17.04 -1.35 17.99
C GLY A 188 -15.55 -1.03 18.07
N GLY A 189 -15.11 0.17 17.65
CA GLY A 189 -13.70 0.52 17.67
C GLY A 189 -13.14 0.67 19.09
N GLY A 190 -12.06 -0.01 19.40
CA GLY A 190 -11.28 0.16 20.63
C GLY A 190 -10.72 1.60 20.77
N PRO A 191 -9.92 1.88 21.80
CA PRO A 191 -9.42 3.23 22.11
C PRO A 191 -8.63 3.88 20.98
N THR A 192 -8.00 3.11 20.09
CA THR A 192 -7.25 3.62 18.93
C THR A 192 -8.13 4.11 17.78
N ALA A 193 -9.39 3.67 17.71
CA ALA A 193 -10.31 3.99 16.61
C ALA A 193 -10.54 5.49 16.42
N LYS A 194 -10.40 6.30 17.47
CA LYS A 194 -10.55 7.75 17.39
C LYS A 194 -9.43 8.39 16.55
N LYS A 195 -8.19 7.92 16.73
CA LYS A 195 -7.04 8.45 16.00
C LYS A 195 -6.98 7.90 14.57
N ASP A 196 -7.32 6.62 14.38
CA ASP A 196 -7.51 6.02 13.06
C ASP A 196 -8.51 6.88 12.26
N LYS A 197 -9.70 7.15 12.83
CA LYS A 197 -10.75 7.97 12.20
C LYS A 197 -10.29 9.39 11.89
N LEU A 198 -9.49 10.01 12.77
CA LEU A 198 -8.94 11.32 12.52
C LEU A 198 -8.04 11.31 11.26
N ASN A 199 -7.14 10.35 11.16
CA ASN A 199 -6.26 10.20 10.00
C ASN A 199 -7.04 9.89 8.73
N ASP A 200 -8.01 8.96 8.76
CA ASP A 200 -8.90 8.69 7.63
C ASP A 200 -9.60 9.97 7.13
N ASN A 201 -10.20 10.72 8.04
CA ASN A 201 -10.96 11.92 7.70
C ASN A 201 -10.07 13.09 7.22
N LEU A 202 -8.83 13.20 7.68
CA LEU A 202 -7.87 14.17 7.19
C LEU A 202 -7.33 13.80 5.81
N LEU A 203 -6.99 12.53 5.60
CA LEU A 203 -6.35 12.07 4.37
C LEU A 203 -7.33 11.93 3.21
N PHE A 204 -8.55 11.44 3.47
CA PHE A 204 -9.47 10.97 2.42
C PHE A 204 -10.72 11.81 2.24
N SER A 205 -10.98 12.83 3.07
CA SER A 205 -12.09 13.75 2.84
C SER A 205 -11.71 14.90 1.93
N CYS A 206 -12.69 15.42 1.19
CA CYS A 206 -12.48 16.58 0.33
C CYS A 206 -12.18 17.84 1.14
N CYS A 207 -12.90 18.06 2.27
CA CYS A 207 -12.63 19.21 3.16
C CYS A 207 -13.00 18.88 4.60
N CYS A 208 -11.98 18.59 5.44
CA CYS A 208 -12.08 18.46 6.90
C CYS A 208 -13.20 17.51 7.38
N ALA A 209 -13.55 16.50 6.60
CA ALA A 209 -14.71 15.63 6.83
C ALA A 209 -16.05 16.40 6.91
N TYR A 210 -16.17 17.56 6.27
CA TYR A 210 -17.40 18.33 6.25
C TYR A 210 -18.38 17.75 5.21
N VAL A 211 -19.26 16.85 5.67
CA VAL A 211 -20.27 16.21 4.82
C VAL A 211 -21.63 16.90 4.96
N ASN A 212 -22.00 17.28 6.18
CA ASN A 212 -23.22 18.02 6.49
C ASN A 212 -23.13 18.64 7.90
N PHE A 213 -24.14 19.41 8.29
CA PHE A 213 -24.18 20.15 9.57
C PHE A 213 -24.16 19.28 10.84
N ARG A 214 -24.30 17.96 10.73
CA ARG A 214 -24.26 17.02 11.88
C ARG A 214 -22.88 16.41 12.07
N TRP A 215 -21.93 16.64 11.15
CA TRP A 215 -20.58 16.07 11.22
C TRP A 215 -19.67 16.94 12.06
N THR A 216 -18.76 16.28 12.78
CA THR A 216 -17.68 16.97 13.48
C THR A 216 -16.51 17.13 12.53
N PRO A 217 -16.22 18.34 12.04
CA PRO A 217 -15.04 18.59 11.21
C PRO A 217 -13.75 18.22 11.93
N VAL A 218 -12.75 17.74 11.17
CA VAL A 218 -11.41 17.44 11.69
C VAL A 218 -10.43 18.61 11.53
N CYS A 219 -10.82 19.63 10.79
CA CYS A 219 -10.11 20.91 10.63
C CYS A 219 -11.11 22.05 10.37
N ASP A 220 -10.66 23.31 10.46
CA ASP A 220 -11.52 24.50 10.29
C ASP A 220 -11.22 25.22 8.95
N CYS A 221 -11.20 24.44 7.84
CA CYS A 221 -10.86 24.97 6.52
C CYS A 221 -12.06 25.19 5.61
N TYR A 222 -13.26 24.70 6.00
CA TYR A 222 -14.49 24.89 5.27
C TYR A 222 -14.96 26.35 5.30
N ARG A 223 -15.29 26.93 4.14
CA ARG A 223 -15.71 28.35 4.01
C ARG A 223 -17.16 28.52 3.53
N GLY A 224 -17.91 27.45 3.40
CA GLY A 224 -19.31 27.47 2.93
C GLY A 224 -19.44 27.15 1.44
N GLY A 225 -20.62 26.74 1.00
CA GLY A 225 -20.95 26.61 -0.43
C GLY A 225 -20.05 25.67 -1.24
N TRP A 226 -19.51 24.61 -0.64
CA TRP A 226 -18.51 23.70 -1.24
C TRP A 226 -17.16 24.36 -1.52
N THR A 227 -16.78 25.38 -0.74
CA THR A 227 -15.45 26.00 -0.79
C THR A 227 -14.60 25.56 0.38
N CYS A 228 -13.33 25.29 0.12
CA CYS A 228 -12.35 24.82 1.09
C CYS A 228 -11.06 25.63 0.94
N GLN A 229 -10.55 26.15 2.04
CA GLN A 229 -9.27 26.87 2.02
C GLN A 229 -8.10 25.89 1.82
N ALA A 230 -7.38 26.03 0.70
CA ALA A 230 -6.35 25.09 0.27
C ALA A 230 -5.22 24.98 1.30
N ASP A 231 -4.53 26.07 1.61
CA ASP A 231 -3.40 26.10 2.54
C ASP A 231 -3.75 25.55 3.92
N CYS A 232 -4.96 25.86 4.40
CA CYS A 232 -5.45 25.34 5.68
C CYS A 232 -5.59 23.81 5.70
N VAL A 233 -6.09 23.20 4.61
CA VAL A 233 -6.20 21.73 4.51
C VAL A 233 -4.82 21.09 4.45
N GLU A 234 -3.89 21.68 3.71
CA GLU A 234 -2.51 21.22 3.63
C GLU A 234 -1.80 21.31 4.98
N GLU A 235 -1.93 22.43 5.68
CA GLU A 235 -1.39 22.62 7.04
C GLU A 235 -1.98 21.61 8.04
N SER A 236 -3.25 21.22 7.90
CA SER A 236 -3.90 20.26 8.80
C SER A 236 -3.32 18.83 8.72
N LEU A 237 -2.51 18.52 7.68
CA LEU A 237 -1.91 17.21 7.45
C LEU A 237 -0.46 17.08 7.95
N ILE A 238 0.13 18.16 8.49
CA ILE A 238 1.57 18.19 8.85
C ILE A 238 1.86 18.05 10.34
N ASP A 239 0.85 17.87 11.17
CA ASP A 239 1.05 17.63 12.61
C ASP A 239 1.87 16.35 12.83
N ASP A 240 2.95 16.46 13.62
CA ASP A 240 3.87 15.35 13.91
C ASP A 240 3.18 14.15 14.59
N SER A 241 2.01 14.35 15.15
CA SER A 241 1.21 13.30 15.76
C SER A 241 0.41 12.48 14.75
N LEU A 242 0.32 12.88 13.48
CA LEU A 242 -0.40 12.18 12.44
C LEU A 242 0.39 11.00 11.88
N PHE A 243 -0.32 10.06 11.27
CA PHE A 243 0.26 8.76 10.89
C PHE A 243 1.31 8.85 9.77
N TYR A 244 1.21 9.79 8.83
CA TYR A 244 2.23 9.92 7.79
C TYR A 244 3.59 10.38 8.37
N PRO A 245 3.71 11.45 9.18
CA PRO A 245 4.97 11.80 9.85
C PRO A 245 5.52 10.68 10.75
N ILE A 246 4.64 9.99 11.48
CA ILE A 246 5.03 8.83 12.30
C ILE A 246 5.57 7.70 11.40
N GLY A 247 4.91 7.43 10.27
CA GLY A 247 5.33 6.42 9.30
C GLY A 247 6.70 6.71 8.69
N THR A 248 7.00 7.98 8.35
CA THR A 248 8.33 8.36 7.86
C THR A 248 9.41 8.14 8.92
N ASN A 249 9.10 8.41 10.18
CA ASN A 249 9.98 8.14 11.31
C ASN A 249 10.22 6.64 11.50
N LEU A 250 9.16 5.84 11.42
CA LEU A 250 9.22 4.38 11.50
C LEU A 250 10.13 3.82 10.40
N TYR A 251 9.92 4.24 9.14
CA TYR A 251 10.72 3.79 8.01
C TYR A 251 12.21 4.13 8.18
N ASN A 252 12.53 5.36 8.58
CA ASN A 252 13.91 5.76 8.83
C ASN A 252 14.55 4.93 9.96
N ASN A 253 13.84 4.66 11.05
CA ASN A 253 14.36 3.78 12.11
C ASN A 253 14.61 2.37 11.59
N LEU A 254 13.69 1.84 10.76
CA LEU A 254 13.83 0.52 10.18
C LEU A 254 15.09 0.42 9.29
N THR A 255 15.38 1.44 8.48
CA THR A 255 16.58 1.47 7.64
C THR A 255 17.88 1.57 8.46
N TYR A 256 17.85 2.16 9.65
CA TYR A 256 19.00 2.10 10.59
C TYR A 256 19.19 0.70 11.18
N MET A 257 18.11 -0.04 11.43
CA MET A 257 18.17 -1.41 11.94
C MET A 257 18.62 -2.40 10.86
N TYR A 258 18.26 -2.14 9.61
CA TYR A 258 18.52 -2.99 8.44
C TYR A 258 19.14 -2.18 7.28
N PRO A 259 20.39 -1.69 7.42
CA PRO A 259 20.97 -0.71 6.49
C PRO A 259 21.26 -1.24 5.09
N ASN A 260 21.26 -2.56 4.91
CA ASN A 260 21.56 -3.21 3.61
C ASN A 260 20.35 -4.00 3.09
N ALA A 261 19.16 -3.83 3.68
CA ALA A 261 17.98 -4.56 3.26
C ALA A 261 17.16 -3.79 2.24
N ASP A 262 16.58 -4.51 1.29
CA ASP A 262 15.47 -4.01 0.50
C ASP A 262 14.21 -3.98 1.36
N VAL A 263 13.63 -2.80 1.54
CA VAL A 263 12.43 -2.62 2.37
C VAL A 263 11.19 -2.56 1.49
N TRP A 264 10.27 -3.50 1.70
CA TRP A 264 8.94 -3.49 1.11
C TRP A 264 7.93 -2.99 2.13
N ILE A 265 6.88 -2.32 1.69
CA ILE A 265 5.84 -1.81 2.59
C ILE A 265 4.50 -2.38 2.15
N ILE A 266 3.75 -2.92 3.11
CA ILE A 266 2.43 -3.48 2.85
C ILE A 266 1.41 -2.97 3.86
N GLY A 267 0.15 -3.02 3.49
CA GLY A 267 -0.91 -2.68 4.42
C GLY A 267 -2.30 -2.88 3.82
N HIS A 268 -3.29 -2.82 4.68
CA HIS A 268 -4.69 -2.93 4.31
C HIS A 268 -5.44 -1.67 4.75
N SER A 269 -6.40 -1.21 3.95
CA SER A 269 -7.24 -0.04 4.28
C SER A 269 -6.36 1.22 4.48
N LEU A 270 -6.55 1.99 5.55
CA LEU A 270 -5.69 3.11 5.92
C LEU A 270 -4.19 2.74 5.94
N GLY A 271 -3.84 1.53 6.42
CA GLY A 271 -2.46 1.04 6.40
C GLY A 271 -1.91 0.87 4.99
N GLY A 272 -2.75 0.47 4.03
CA GLY A 272 -2.39 0.38 2.61
C GLY A 272 -2.13 1.76 1.99
N ALA A 273 -2.98 2.73 2.26
CA ALA A 273 -2.78 4.09 1.79
C ALA A 273 -1.53 4.75 2.39
N LEU A 274 -1.27 4.52 3.69
CA LEU A 274 -0.04 4.97 4.33
C LEU A 274 1.20 4.28 3.75
N ALA A 275 1.12 2.96 3.45
CA ALA A 275 2.19 2.24 2.76
C ALA A 275 2.49 2.87 1.40
N SER A 276 1.46 3.23 0.63
CA SER A 276 1.59 3.90 -0.67
C SER A 276 2.26 5.28 -0.56
N LEU A 277 1.83 6.11 0.40
CA LEU A 277 2.45 7.41 0.66
C LEU A 277 3.93 7.29 1.07
N LEU A 278 4.27 6.29 1.87
CA LEU A 278 5.66 6.00 2.24
C LEU A 278 6.45 5.45 1.04
N GLY A 279 5.86 4.57 0.22
CA GLY A 279 6.46 4.10 -1.01
C GLY A 279 6.80 5.23 -1.98
N ALA A 280 5.88 6.17 -2.17
CA ALA A 280 6.11 7.39 -2.97
C ALA A 280 7.22 8.28 -2.39
N THR A 281 7.39 8.29 -1.06
CA THR A 281 8.42 9.07 -0.37
C THR A 281 9.81 8.46 -0.48
N PHE A 282 9.92 7.13 -0.35
CA PHE A 282 11.20 6.43 -0.21
C PHE A 282 11.59 5.59 -1.44
N GLY A 283 10.70 5.45 -2.41
CA GLY A 283 10.91 4.59 -3.57
C GLY A 283 10.86 3.09 -3.25
N SER A 284 10.24 2.71 -2.14
CA SER A 284 10.10 1.30 -1.73
C SER A 284 8.96 0.60 -2.46
N PRO A 285 9.11 -0.70 -2.83
CA PRO A 285 8.00 -1.49 -3.34
C PRO A 285 6.83 -1.56 -2.37
N VAL A 286 5.61 -1.38 -2.90
CA VAL A 286 4.38 -1.41 -2.09
C VAL A 286 3.37 -2.39 -2.65
N VAL A 287 2.69 -3.11 -1.75
CA VAL A 287 1.43 -3.79 -2.04
C VAL A 287 0.38 -3.35 -1.02
N ALA A 288 -0.60 -2.60 -1.49
CA ALA A 288 -1.69 -2.06 -0.68
C ALA A 288 -2.99 -2.81 -0.99
N PHE A 289 -3.65 -3.35 0.06
CA PHE A 289 -4.88 -4.13 -0.09
C PHE A 289 -6.08 -3.28 0.33
N GLU A 290 -7.14 -3.25 -0.51
CA GLU A 290 -8.41 -2.55 -0.24
C GLU A 290 -8.20 -1.14 0.33
N SER A 291 -7.17 -0.43 -0.12
CA SER A 291 -6.88 0.91 0.38
C SER A 291 -7.79 1.96 -0.25
N PRO A 292 -8.20 3.00 0.48
CA PRO A 292 -8.77 4.19 -0.13
C PRO A 292 -7.73 4.87 -1.03
N GLY A 293 -8.18 5.61 -2.05
CA GLY A 293 -7.30 6.37 -2.93
C GLY A 293 -6.54 7.47 -2.16
N GLU A 294 -5.24 7.56 -2.34
CA GLU A 294 -4.36 8.46 -1.56
C GLU A 294 -3.66 9.51 -2.42
N LYS A 295 -3.96 9.56 -3.72
CA LYS A 295 -3.34 10.52 -4.65
C LYS A 295 -3.57 11.98 -4.22
N MET A 296 -4.79 12.30 -3.76
CA MET A 296 -5.11 13.61 -3.20
C MET A 296 -4.29 13.92 -1.95
N ALA A 297 -4.16 12.95 -1.04
CA ALA A 297 -3.37 13.11 0.18
C ALA A 297 -1.88 13.35 -0.15
N ALA A 298 -1.32 12.63 -1.13
CA ALA A 298 0.06 12.86 -1.61
C ALA A 298 0.26 14.30 -2.10
N GLY A 299 -0.68 14.84 -2.88
CA GLY A 299 -0.67 16.22 -3.32
C GLY A 299 -0.72 17.21 -2.17
N ARG A 300 -1.65 17.03 -1.22
CA ARG A 300 -1.81 17.90 -0.05
C ARG A 300 -0.63 17.84 0.94
N LEU A 301 0.03 16.71 1.00
CA LEU A 301 1.27 16.54 1.77
C LEU A 301 2.49 17.13 1.05
N HIS A 302 2.32 17.70 -0.14
CA HIS A 302 3.40 18.22 -0.98
C HIS A 302 4.51 17.19 -1.23
N LEU A 303 4.15 15.93 -1.46
CA LEU A 303 5.14 14.93 -1.79
C LEU A 303 5.72 15.19 -3.17
N PRO A 304 7.05 15.25 -3.32
CA PRO A 304 7.67 15.24 -4.64
C PRO A 304 7.18 14.00 -5.43
N SER A 305 6.69 14.21 -6.65
CA SER A 305 6.23 13.10 -7.49
C SER A 305 7.42 12.47 -8.20
N PRO A 306 7.69 11.16 -8.01
CA PRO A 306 8.71 10.48 -8.78
C PRO A 306 8.31 10.37 -10.27
N PRO A 307 9.27 10.18 -11.19
CA PRO A 307 9.00 10.00 -12.62
C PRO A 307 8.05 8.84 -12.93
N SER A 308 8.02 7.82 -12.07
CA SER A 308 7.08 6.72 -12.12
C SER A 308 6.76 6.23 -10.71
N THR A 309 5.53 5.79 -10.50
CA THR A 309 5.04 5.17 -9.26
C THR A 309 4.70 3.69 -9.43
N GLN A 310 5.18 3.04 -10.50
CA GLN A 310 4.90 1.62 -10.79
C GLN A 310 5.42 0.63 -9.73
N HIS A 311 6.25 1.07 -8.79
CA HIS A 311 6.67 0.30 -7.61
C HIS A 311 5.57 0.23 -6.54
N ILE A 312 4.45 0.94 -6.72
CA ILE A 312 3.27 0.92 -5.86
C ILE A 312 2.16 0.13 -6.58
N THR A 313 1.66 -0.92 -5.93
CA THR A 313 0.57 -1.75 -6.47
C THR A 313 -0.57 -1.81 -5.48
N HIS A 314 -1.77 -1.43 -5.94
CA HIS A 314 -3.02 -1.60 -5.21
C HIS A 314 -3.71 -2.88 -5.65
N VAL A 315 -4.22 -3.64 -4.70
CA VAL A 315 -4.97 -4.89 -4.93
C VAL A 315 -6.32 -4.76 -4.24
N TYR A 316 -7.41 -4.70 -5.01
CA TYR A 316 -8.74 -4.52 -4.45
C TYR A 316 -9.82 -5.13 -5.35
N HIS A 317 -11.04 -5.19 -4.85
CA HIS A 317 -12.16 -5.74 -5.59
C HIS A 317 -13.35 -4.76 -5.71
N THR A 318 -14.14 -4.92 -6.78
CA THR A 318 -15.21 -3.98 -7.14
C THR A 318 -16.37 -3.91 -6.14
N ALA A 319 -16.54 -4.90 -5.25
CA ALA A 319 -17.57 -4.90 -4.22
C ALA A 319 -17.19 -4.08 -2.96
N ASP A 320 -15.90 -3.65 -2.84
CA ASP A 320 -15.48 -2.79 -1.74
C ASP A 320 -15.75 -1.31 -2.06
N PRO A 321 -16.68 -0.65 -1.35
CA PRO A 321 -16.99 0.74 -1.62
C PRO A 321 -15.90 1.71 -1.13
N ILE A 322 -14.95 1.29 -0.28
CA ILE A 322 -13.86 2.14 0.20
C ILE A 322 -12.79 2.25 -0.88
N ALA A 323 -12.22 1.14 -1.31
CA ALA A 323 -11.21 1.12 -2.35
C ALA A 323 -11.73 1.67 -3.69
N MET A 324 -13.00 1.40 -4.01
CA MET A 324 -13.66 1.96 -5.20
C MET A 324 -14.03 3.46 -5.08
N GLY A 325 -13.79 4.12 -3.93
CA GLY A 325 -14.16 5.51 -3.69
C GLY A 325 -15.66 5.79 -3.79
N THR A 326 -16.50 4.78 -3.54
CA THR A 326 -17.98 4.88 -3.61
C THR A 326 -18.65 4.90 -2.24
N CYS A 327 -17.90 4.80 -1.13
CA CYS A 327 -18.42 4.89 0.24
C CYS A 327 -18.66 6.34 0.68
N ASN A 328 -19.24 7.14 -0.20
CA ASN A 328 -19.46 8.56 0.00
C ASN A 328 -20.96 8.89 0.07
N GLY A 329 -21.27 10.15 0.39
CA GLY A 329 -22.64 10.62 0.58
C GLY A 329 -23.18 10.35 1.99
N VAL A 330 -24.13 11.17 2.40
CA VAL A 330 -24.65 11.28 3.78
C VAL A 330 -25.35 10.03 4.34
N LEU A 331 -25.73 9.10 3.49
CA LEU A 331 -26.40 7.84 3.86
C LEU A 331 -25.50 6.61 3.67
N SER A 332 -24.25 6.79 3.23
CA SER A 332 -23.32 5.67 3.10
C SER A 332 -22.97 5.07 4.46
N SER A 333 -22.55 3.80 4.46
CA SER A 333 -22.08 3.12 5.67
C SER A 333 -20.89 3.86 6.30
N CYS A 334 -20.00 4.39 5.49
CA CYS A 334 -18.85 5.20 5.95
C CYS A 334 -19.35 6.45 6.67
N ALA A 335 -20.25 7.21 6.04
CA ALA A 335 -20.81 8.42 6.64
C ALA A 335 -21.54 8.12 7.95
N LEU A 336 -22.34 7.06 8.02
CA LEU A 336 -23.01 6.64 9.25
C LEU A 336 -22.02 6.24 10.35
N GLY A 337 -20.86 5.68 9.98
CA GLY A 337 -19.75 5.38 10.88
C GLY A 337 -18.93 6.62 11.28
N GLY A 338 -19.16 7.79 10.67
CA GLY A 338 -18.41 9.02 10.93
C GLY A 338 -17.11 9.13 10.11
N TYR A 339 -17.05 8.50 8.93
CA TYR A 339 -15.94 8.55 7.99
C TYR A 339 -16.34 9.27 6.71
N ALA A 340 -15.55 10.25 6.29
CA ALA A 340 -15.71 10.96 5.02
C ALA A 340 -14.71 10.40 3.99
N MET A 341 -15.04 9.23 3.43
CA MET A 341 -14.23 8.54 2.44
C MET A 341 -14.62 9.02 1.05
N GLU A 342 -14.02 10.15 0.63
CA GLU A 342 -14.38 10.83 -0.62
C GLU A 342 -13.31 10.69 -1.71
N SER A 343 -12.08 10.32 -1.35
CA SER A 343 -10.99 10.06 -2.30
C SER A 343 -11.19 8.71 -3.01
N LYS A 344 -10.69 8.60 -4.24
CA LYS A 344 -10.83 7.40 -5.05
C LYS A 344 -9.65 7.14 -5.98
N CYS A 345 -8.73 8.11 -6.13
CA CYS A 345 -7.62 7.99 -7.06
C CYS A 345 -6.40 7.42 -6.35
N HIS A 346 -5.83 6.34 -6.90
CA HIS A 346 -4.66 5.67 -6.35
C HIS A 346 -3.38 6.13 -7.05
N LEU A 347 -2.26 6.04 -6.35
CA LEU A 347 -0.92 6.13 -6.94
C LEU A 347 -0.52 4.77 -7.54
N GLY A 348 0.36 4.78 -8.53
CA GLY A 348 0.90 3.55 -9.11
C GLY A 348 -0.10 2.76 -9.93
N THR A 349 -0.12 1.44 -9.74
CA THR A 349 -0.95 0.52 -10.53
C THR A 349 -1.98 -0.20 -9.67
N SER A 350 -3.12 -0.53 -10.27
CA SER A 350 -4.24 -1.22 -9.61
C SER A 350 -4.49 -2.58 -10.24
N ILE A 351 -4.54 -3.64 -9.42
CA ILE A 351 -5.01 -4.98 -9.76
C ILE A 351 -6.42 -5.12 -9.22
N VAL A 352 -7.42 -5.05 -10.11
CA VAL A 352 -8.83 -4.99 -9.72
C VAL A 352 -9.54 -6.31 -10.02
N TYR A 353 -10.09 -6.90 -8.98
CA TYR A 353 -10.92 -8.10 -9.08
C TYR A 353 -12.39 -7.71 -9.22
N ASP A 354 -12.99 -7.94 -10.37
CA ASP A 354 -14.41 -7.63 -10.61
C ASP A 354 -15.33 -8.65 -9.95
N THR A 355 -15.43 -8.59 -8.63
CA THR A 355 -16.25 -9.48 -7.81
C THR A 355 -17.75 -9.20 -7.96
N VAL A 356 -18.13 -7.98 -8.32
CA VAL A 356 -19.54 -7.64 -8.58
C VAL A 356 -20.05 -8.39 -9.79
N SER A 357 -19.36 -8.33 -10.93
CA SER A 357 -19.78 -8.99 -12.16
C SER A 357 -19.55 -10.50 -12.14
N ASN A 358 -18.40 -10.95 -11.60
CA ASN A 358 -18.01 -12.37 -11.70
C ASN A 358 -18.52 -13.23 -10.54
N LEU A 359 -18.67 -12.67 -9.33
CA LEU A 359 -19.13 -13.41 -8.16
C LEU A 359 -20.50 -12.95 -7.65
N SER A 360 -21.13 -11.97 -8.32
CA SER A 360 -22.41 -11.37 -7.92
C SER A 360 -22.39 -10.85 -6.48
N TRP A 361 -21.24 -10.34 -6.02
CA TRP A 361 -21.15 -9.75 -4.70
C TRP A 361 -21.88 -8.39 -4.69
N PRO A 362 -22.66 -8.12 -3.64
CA PRO A 362 -23.20 -6.77 -3.45
C PRO A 362 -22.08 -5.81 -3.07
N VAL A 363 -22.16 -4.56 -3.51
CA VAL A 363 -21.29 -3.49 -3.01
C VAL A 363 -21.68 -3.23 -1.55
N ASP A 364 -20.79 -3.58 -0.62
CA ASP A 364 -21.09 -3.54 0.82
C ASP A 364 -19.79 -3.36 1.62
N ILE A 365 -19.80 -2.48 2.61
CA ILE A 365 -18.67 -2.23 3.51
C ILE A 365 -18.14 -3.51 4.19
N ARG A 366 -18.99 -4.52 4.37
CA ARG A 366 -18.60 -5.80 4.96
C ARG A 366 -17.65 -6.60 4.09
N THR A 367 -17.56 -6.27 2.79
CA THR A 367 -16.61 -6.92 1.88
C THR A 367 -15.19 -6.36 2.00
N HIS A 368 -15.04 -5.18 2.59
CA HIS A 368 -13.77 -4.48 2.80
C HIS A 368 -12.73 -5.26 3.62
N GLY A 369 -13.15 -6.21 4.47
CA GLY A 369 -12.24 -6.90 5.38
C GLY A 369 -11.20 -7.75 4.64
N ILE A 370 -9.91 -7.62 5.02
CA ILE A 370 -8.77 -8.34 4.41
C ILE A 370 -8.96 -9.86 4.39
N VAL A 371 -9.68 -10.43 5.36
CA VAL A 371 -10.01 -11.86 5.39
C VAL A 371 -10.83 -12.29 4.16
N ASN A 372 -11.74 -11.43 3.65
CA ASN A 372 -12.47 -11.72 2.42
C ASN A 372 -11.52 -11.78 1.21
N VAL A 373 -10.54 -10.88 1.15
CA VAL A 373 -9.50 -10.87 0.11
C VAL A 373 -8.68 -12.16 0.17
N ILE A 374 -8.20 -12.53 1.37
CA ILE A 374 -7.39 -13.72 1.59
C ILE A 374 -8.16 -14.99 1.20
N GLU A 375 -9.37 -15.17 1.74
CA GLU A 375 -10.07 -16.46 1.62
C GLU A 375 -10.85 -16.61 0.32
N LYS A 376 -11.43 -15.52 -0.21
CA LYS A 376 -12.41 -15.58 -1.29
C LYS A 376 -11.93 -14.99 -2.61
N VAL A 377 -10.88 -14.17 -2.60
CA VAL A 377 -10.32 -13.55 -3.80
C VAL A 377 -8.98 -14.19 -4.13
N LEU A 378 -7.98 -14.05 -3.24
CA LEU A 378 -6.64 -14.58 -3.47
C LEU A 378 -6.49 -16.07 -3.12
N GLY A 379 -7.31 -16.59 -2.19
CA GLY A 379 -7.29 -18.00 -1.78
C GLY A 379 -7.72 -18.99 -2.85
N VAL A 380 -8.33 -18.51 -3.93
CA VAL A 380 -8.82 -19.33 -5.04
C VAL A 380 -8.33 -18.77 -6.37
N PRO A 381 -8.16 -19.61 -7.43
CA PRO A 381 -7.86 -19.11 -8.76
C PRO A 381 -8.95 -18.15 -9.25
N TRP A 382 -8.54 -17.05 -9.90
CA TRP A 382 -9.47 -16.06 -10.46
C TRP A 382 -9.84 -16.46 -11.89
N PRO A 383 -11.08 -16.93 -12.18
CA PRO A 383 -11.42 -17.53 -13.46
C PRO A 383 -11.14 -16.64 -14.67
N PRO A 384 -11.48 -15.33 -14.69
CA PRO A 384 -11.18 -14.47 -15.83
C PRO A 384 -9.68 -14.32 -16.12
N SER A 385 -8.83 -14.37 -15.10
CA SER A 385 -7.37 -14.33 -15.30
C SER A 385 -6.83 -15.64 -15.80
N VAL A 386 -7.32 -16.77 -15.27
CA VAL A 386 -6.94 -18.12 -15.74
C VAL A 386 -7.30 -18.32 -17.19
N GLU A 387 -8.49 -17.89 -17.63
CA GLU A 387 -8.93 -17.92 -19.04
C GLU A 387 -8.03 -17.06 -19.93
N ALA A 388 -7.46 -15.98 -19.39
CA ALA A 388 -6.50 -15.10 -20.06
C ALA A 388 -5.04 -15.58 -19.95
N GLY A 389 -4.78 -16.76 -19.34
CA GLY A 389 -3.44 -17.32 -19.14
C GLY A 389 -2.62 -16.59 -18.08
N ARG A 390 -3.28 -15.97 -17.09
CA ARG A 390 -2.66 -15.25 -15.96
C ARG A 390 -3.20 -15.77 -14.64
N GLU A 391 -2.50 -15.48 -13.56
CA GLU A 391 -2.96 -15.85 -12.22
C GLU A 391 -3.82 -14.77 -11.56
N VAL A 392 -3.56 -13.51 -11.90
CA VAL A 392 -4.22 -12.31 -11.35
C VAL A 392 -4.73 -11.40 -12.47
N PRO A 393 -5.66 -10.47 -12.21
CA PRO A 393 -6.03 -9.43 -13.17
C PRO A 393 -4.83 -8.61 -13.60
N GLN A 394 -4.88 -8.07 -14.81
CA GLN A 394 -3.82 -7.20 -15.32
C GLN A 394 -3.79 -5.89 -14.52
N ALA A 395 -2.60 -5.52 -14.03
CA ALA A 395 -2.39 -4.23 -13.41
C ALA A 395 -2.55 -3.10 -14.45
N HIS A 396 -3.15 -1.99 -14.04
CA HIS A 396 -3.33 -0.79 -14.86
C HIS A 396 -3.16 0.45 -14.01
N GLU A 397 -2.72 1.55 -14.61
CA GLU A 397 -2.73 2.88 -14.00
C GLU A 397 -4.13 3.49 -14.13
N GLU A 398 -4.56 4.27 -13.15
CA GLU A 398 -5.82 4.99 -13.21
C GLU A 398 -5.63 6.28 -14.00
N GLU A 399 -6.08 6.24 -15.27
CA GLU A 399 -6.09 7.42 -16.15
C GLU A 399 -7.31 8.30 -15.84
N ASP A 400 -7.16 9.62 -15.96
CA ASP A 400 -8.23 10.62 -15.85
C ASP A 400 -9.07 10.55 -14.56
N CYS A 401 -8.50 10.04 -13.45
CA CYS A 401 -9.20 9.99 -12.17
C CYS A 401 -9.31 11.40 -11.57
N ILE A 402 -10.54 11.86 -11.34
CA ILE A 402 -10.84 13.19 -10.77
C ILE A 402 -11.49 13.01 -9.40
N GLU A 403 -10.92 13.66 -8.40
CA GLU A 403 -11.42 13.67 -7.02
C GLU A 403 -12.08 15.00 -6.69
N CYS A 404 -13.01 14.98 -5.74
CA CYS A 404 -13.58 16.18 -5.13
C CYS A 404 -14.10 17.23 -6.14
N TYR A 405 -14.61 16.79 -7.28
CA TYR A 405 -15.03 17.68 -8.40
C TYR A 405 -16.09 18.72 -8.05
N SER A 406 -16.81 18.53 -6.93
CA SER A 406 -17.82 19.47 -6.44
C SER A 406 -17.26 20.56 -5.52
N TRP A 407 -15.98 20.47 -5.17
CA TRP A 407 -15.31 21.39 -4.26
C TRP A 407 -14.47 22.41 -5.00
N GLU A 408 -14.49 23.65 -4.55
CA GLU A 408 -13.62 24.72 -4.99
C GLU A 408 -12.56 24.99 -3.92
N TYR A 409 -11.29 24.95 -4.31
CA TYR A 409 -10.15 25.20 -3.42
C TYR A 409 -9.50 26.53 -3.75
N GLY A 410 -9.15 27.31 -2.71
CA GLY A 410 -8.51 28.61 -2.89
C GLY A 410 -8.31 29.33 -1.54
N ASP A 411 -7.83 30.57 -1.64
CA ASP A 411 -7.69 31.49 -0.52
C ASP A 411 -9.02 32.25 -0.32
N PHE A 412 -9.85 31.76 0.57
CA PHE A 412 -11.18 32.31 0.87
C PHE A 412 -11.24 33.01 2.21
#